data_0751e8b743bb5afae8dfb87f739dcd37
#
_entry.id   0751e8b743bb5afae8dfb87f739dcd37
#
_cell.length_a   1.000
_cell.length_b   1.000
_cell.length_c   1.000
_cell.angle_alpha   90.00
_cell.angle_beta   90.00
_cell.angle_gamma   90.00
#
_symmetry.space_group_name_H-M   'P 1'
#
loop_
_entity.id
_entity.type
_entity.pdbx_description
1 polymer ?
#
loop_
_entity_poly.entity_id
_entity_poly.type
_entity_poly.pdbx_seq_one_letter_code
_entity_poly.pdbx_strand_id
1 'polypeptide(L)'
;MASESKSSLLEFPCRFPIKAMGRQSTDFEAIVSGIVSRHASLCADEPIRSKPSQAGNFVSVTAVIQAQSKEQLDAIYQELTDCEQILMAL
;
A
#
# COMPACT_ATOMS: atom_id res chain seq x y z
N MET A 1 -27.38 -2.36 -10.66
CA MET A 1 -27.33 -1.60 -9.49
C MET A 1 -26.37 -2.10 -8.49
N ALA A 2 -26.26 -3.36 -8.27
CA ALA A 2 -25.30 -3.84 -7.29
C ALA A 2 -23.87 -3.44 -7.62
N SER A 3 -23.55 -3.38 -8.89
CA SER A 3 -22.19 -3.03 -9.28
C SER A 3 -21.91 -1.55 -8.99
N GLU A 4 -22.91 -0.71 -9.13
CA GLU A 4 -22.70 0.67 -8.78
C GLU A 4 -22.50 0.85 -7.31
N SER A 5 -23.24 0.13 -6.50
CA SER A 5 -23.06 0.29 -5.07
C SER A 5 -21.67 -0.17 -4.66
N LYS A 6 -21.11 -1.16 -5.34
CA LYS A 6 -19.77 -1.59 -5.02
C LYS A 6 -18.76 -0.49 -5.27
N SER A 7 -18.83 0.18 -6.40
CA SER A 7 -17.86 1.24 -6.66
C SER A 7 -18.11 2.44 -5.76
N SER A 8 -19.33 2.64 -5.30
CA SER A 8 -19.62 3.76 -4.41
C SER A 8 -19.16 3.50 -2.99
N LEU A 9 -18.69 2.30 -2.66
CA LEU A 9 -18.15 2.04 -1.34
C LEU A 9 -16.86 2.80 -1.09
N LEU A 10 -16.14 3.14 -2.15
CA LEU A 10 -14.94 3.96 -2.01
C LEU A 10 -15.29 5.40 -2.33
N GLU A 11 -15.35 6.20 -1.29
CA GLU A 11 -15.60 7.62 -1.46
C GLU A 11 -14.31 8.37 -1.25
N PHE A 12 -13.95 9.19 -2.22
CA PHE A 12 -12.69 9.93 -2.15
C PHE A 12 -12.93 11.37 -1.74
N PRO A 13 -12.05 11.96 -1.00
CA PRO A 13 -10.85 11.34 -0.43
C PRO A 13 -11.17 10.45 0.76
N CYS A 14 -10.34 9.45 0.98
CA CYS A 14 -10.55 8.55 2.10
C CYS A 14 -9.22 7.96 2.55
N ARG A 15 -9.21 7.46 3.77
CA ARG A 15 -8.05 6.72 4.25
C ARG A 15 -8.07 5.35 3.62
N PHE A 16 -6.93 4.92 3.14
CA PHE A 16 -6.84 3.64 2.45
C PHE A 16 -5.54 2.95 2.85
N PRO A 17 -5.62 1.75 3.45
CA PRO A 17 -4.42 1.02 3.82
C PRO A 17 -3.88 0.26 2.62
N ILE A 18 -2.59 0.40 2.37
CA ILE A 18 -1.91 -0.33 1.31
C ILE A 18 -0.94 -1.27 1.99
N LYS A 19 -1.04 -2.55 1.66
CA LYS A 19 -0.18 -3.56 2.24
C LYS A 19 0.66 -4.19 1.16
N ALA A 20 1.96 -4.28 1.42
CA ALA A 20 2.90 -4.91 0.51
C ALA A 20 3.71 -5.94 1.26
N MET A 21 3.99 -7.07 0.62
CA MET A 21 4.74 -8.16 1.23
C MET A 21 5.93 -8.50 0.36
N GLY A 22 7.04 -8.81 1.00
CA GLY A 22 8.23 -9.20 0.29
C GLY A 22 9.20 -9.91 1.20
N ARG A 23 10.38 -10.19 0.69
CA ARG A 23 11.39 -10.83 1.49
C ARG A 23 11.93 -9.86 2.52
N GLN A 24 12.25 -10.38 3.68
CA GLN A 24 12.77 -9.57 4.77
C GLN A 24 14.07 -8.91 4.34
N SER A 25 14.13 -7.59 4.48
CA SER A 25 15.33 -6.83 4.25
C SER A 25 15.26 -5.56 5.06
N THR A 26 16.41 -4.94 5.30
CA THR A 26 16.48 -3.78 6.17
C THR A 26 15.85 -2.54 5.53
N ASP A 27 15.75 -2.52 4.21
CA ASP A 27 15.24 -1.35 3.50
C ASP A 27 13.87 -1.58 2.87
N PHE A 28 13.22 -2.70 3.17
CA PHE A 28 11.93 -3.00 2.55
C PHE A 28 10.87 -1.95 2.88
N GLU A 29 10.84 -1.54 4.15
CA GLU A 29 9.87 -0.51 4.54
C GLU A 29 10.13 0.79 3.79
N ALA A 30 11.38 1.17 3.63
CA ALA A 30 11.72 2.39 2.90
C ALA A 30 11.34 2.28 1.43
N ILE A 31 11.47 1.09 0.84
CA ILE A 31 11.08 0.88 -0.55
C ILE A 31 9.59 1.09 -0.72
N VAL A 32 8.78 0.46 0.14
CA VAL A 32 7.33 0.60 0.06
C VAL A 32 6.92 2.04 0.31
N SER A 33 7.47 2.64 1.35
CA SER A 33 7.15 4.02 1.69
C SER A 33 7.51 4.98 0.56
N GLY A 34 8.66 4.76 -0.08
CA GLY A 34 9.08 5.59 -1.19
C GLY A 34 8.13 5.51 -2.37
N ILE A 35 7.70 4.30 -2.70
CA ILE A 35 6.76 4.12 -3.80
C ILE A 35 5.44 4.81 -3.50
N VAL A 36 4.90 4.53 -2.31
CA VAL A 36 3.58 5.06 -1.96
C VAL A 36 3.61 6.58 -1.88
N SER A 37 4.66 7.15 -1.31
CA SER A 37 4.69 8.59 -1.09
C SER A 37 4.92 9.38 -2.39
N ARG A 38 5.37 8.71 -3.45
CA ARG A 38 5.46 9.40 -4.75
C ARG A 38 4.08 9.66 -5.35
N HIS A 39 3.09 8.92 -4.92
CA HIS A 39 1.74 9.01 -5.50
C HIS A 39 0.71 9.59 -4.56
N ALA A 40 0.96 9.56 -3.25
CA ALA A 40 -0.05 9.94 -2.28
C ALA A 40 0.60 10.45 -1.02
N SER A 41 -0.19 11.16 -0.22
CA SER A 41 0.26 11.61 1.08
C SER A 41 -0.03 10.52 2.11
N LEU A 42 0.97 10.20 2.90
CA LEU A 42 0.78 9.30 4.02
C LEU A 42 0.00 10.02 5.11
N CYS A 43 -0.88 9.27 5.79
CA CYS A 43 -1.62 9.84 6.91
C CYS A 43 -0.66 10.05 8.08
N ALA A 44 -0.53 11.29 8.53
CA ALA A 44 0.45 11.63 9.55
C ALA A 44 0.18 10.96 10.88
N ASP A 45 -1.07 10.65 11.16
CA ASP A 45 -1.45 10.01 12.42
C ASP A 45 -1.44 8.49 12.35
N GLU A 46 -1.04 7.93 11.21
CA GLU A 46 -0.99 6.48 11.02
C GLU A 46 0.43 6.08 10.64
N PRO A 47 1.22 5.61 11.58
CA PRO A 47 2.59 5.22 11.24
C PRO A 47 2.62 4.01 10.33
N ILE A 48 3.66 3.94 9.52
CA ILE A 48 3.89 2.76 8.69
C ILE A 48 4.21 1.60 9.63
N ARG A 49 3.61 0.46 9.37
CA ARG A 49 3.77 -0.71 10.22
C ARG A 49 4.42 -1.83 9.43
N SER A 50 5.41 -2.44 10.03
CA SER A 50 6.09 -3.59 9.47
C SER A 50 5.87 -4.78 10.36
N LYS A 51 5.54 -5.91 9.76
CA LYS A 51 5.31 -7.13 10.52
C LYS A 51 6.04 -8.28 9.85
N PRO A 52 7.07 -8.84 10.51
CA PRO A 52 7.77 -9.98 9.93
C PRO A 52 6.92 -11.23 10.05
N SER A 53 7.17 -12.19 9.15
CA SER A 53 6.54 -13.49 9.25
C SER A 53 7.15 -14.26 10.41
N GLN A 54 6.47 -15.36 10.81
CA GLN A 54 6.96 -16.16 11.91
C GLN A 54 8.36 -16.65 11.70
N ALA A 55 8.66 -17.07 10.48
CA ALA A 55 10.00 -17.60 10.19
C ALA A 55 11.02 -16.50 9.95
N GLY A 56 10.58 -15.25 9.82
CA GLY A 56 11.49 -14.14 9.58
C GLY A 56 11.97 -14.02 8.17
N ASN A 57 11.42 -14.80 7.22
CA ASN A 57 11.85 -14.74 5.83
C ASN A 57 11.11 -13.68 5.03
N PHE A 58 9.95 -13.28 5.47
CA PHE A 58 9.11 -12.32 4.77
C PHE A 58 8.68 -11.23 5.71
N VAL A 59 8.25 -10.12 5.12
CA VAL A 59 7.76 -8.98 5.89
C VAL A 59 6.57 -8.40 5.16
N SER A 60 5.58 -7.92 5.91
CA SER A 60 4.50 -7.14 5.33
C SER A 60 4.57 -5.73 5.90
N VAL A 61 4.35 -4.76 5.01
CA VAL A 61 4.37 -3.36 5.37
C VAL A 61 3.02 -2.77 5.03
N THR A 62 2.42 -2.08 5.98
CA THR A 62 1.14 -1.42 5.79
C THR A 62 1.35 0.08 5.89
N ALA A 63 0.92 0.79 4.85
CA ALA A 63 0.98 2.24 4.80
C ALA A 63 -0.41 2.78 4.54
N VAL A 64 -0.87 3.68 5.39
CA VAL A 64 -2.20 4.27 5.23
C VAL A 64 -2.04 5.62 4.55
N ILE A 65 -2.76 5.81 3.45
CA ILE A 65 -2.66 7.02 2.66
C ILE A 65 -4.00 7.75 2.64
N GLN A 66 -3.94 9.00 2.24
CA GLN A 66 -5.13 9.77 1.91
C GLN A 66 -5.37 9.56 0.42
N ALA A 67 -6.27 8.63 0.09
CA ALA A 67 -6.55 8.29 -1.30
C ALA A 67 -7.46 9.34 -1.91
N GLN A 68 -7.09 9.83 -3.11
CA GLN A 68 -7.83 10.89 -3.78
C GLN A 68 -8.66 10.36 -4.94
N SER A 69 -8.25 9.26 -5.55
CA SER A 69 -8.95 8.74 -6.72
C SER A 69 -8.57 7.30 -6.95
N LYS A 70 -9.39 6.62 -7.77
CA LYS A 70 -9.08 5.26 -8.16
C LYS A 70 -7.82 5.20 -9.00
N GLU A 71 -7.63 6.18 -9.87
CA GLU A 71 -6.44 6.23 -10.71
C GLU A 71 -5.17 6.32 -9.88
N GLN A 72 -5.22 7.07 -8.79
CA GLN A 72 -4.08 7.16 -7.89
C GLN A 72 -3.76 5.79 -7.29
N LEU A 73 -4.78 5.07 -6.85
CA LEU A 73 -4.58 3.74 -6.28
C LEU A 73 -4.03 2.79 -7.33
N ASP A 74 -4.57 2.84 -8.55
CA ASP A 74 -4.08 1.98 -9.62
C ASP A 74 -2.60 2.24 -9.90
N ALA A 75 -2.18 3.50 -9.90
CA ALA A 75 -0.79 3.84 -10.15
C ALA A 75 0.11 3.30 -9.04
N ILE A 76 -0.34 3.38 -7.80
CA ILE A 76 0.43 2.86 -6.67
C ILE A 76 0.60 1.35 -6.81
N TYR A 77 -0.50 0.64 -7.06
CA TYR A 77 -0.42 -0.81 -7.16
C TYR A 77 0.39 -1.25 -8.37
N GLN A 78 0.34 -0.49 -9.45
CA GLN A 78 1.15 -0.82 -10.61
C GLN A 78 2.63 -0.71 -10.28
N GLU A 79 3.04 0.35 -9.62
CA GLU A 79 4.45 0.50 -9.28
C GLU A 79 4.89 -0.52 -8.26
N LEU A 80 4.03 -0.85 -7.30
CA LEU A 80 4.35 -1.89 -6.33
C LEU A 80 4.54 -3.23 -7.04
N THR A 81 3.66 -3.54 -7.99
CA THR A 81 3.76 -4.78 -8.73
C THR A 81 5.02 -4.85 -9.58
N ASP A 82 5.46 -3.72 -10.10
CA ASP A 82 6.66 -3.66 -10.93
C ASP A 82 7.95 -3.76 -10.12
N CYS A 83 7.88 -3.61 -8.82
CA CYS A 83 9.06 -3.65 -7.97
C CYS A 83 9.44 -5.09 -7.65
N GLU A 84 10.68 -5.47 -7.96
CA GLU A 84 11.13 -6.85 -7.78
C GLU A 84 11.14 -7.28 -6.32
N GLN A 85 11.35 -6.35 -5.41
CA GLN A 85 11.38 -6.69 -3.99
C GLN A 85 10.00 -6.98 -3.43
N ILE A 86 8.96 -6.58 -4.13
CA ILE A 86 7.59 -6.75 -3.64
C ILE A 86 6.98 -7.98 -4.31
N LEU A 87 6.63 -8.96 -3.49
CA LEU A 87 6.04 -10.21 -4.00
C LEU A 87 4.54 -10.12 -4.12
N MET A 88 3.90 -9.32 -3.30
CA MET A 88 2.45 -9.21 -3.28
C MET A 88 2.05 -7.86 -2.75
N ALA A 89 1.03 -7.26 -3.34
CA ALA A 89 0.43 -6.01 -2.86
C ALA A 89 -1.07 -6.19 -2.75
N LEU A 90 -1.62 -5.70 -1.63
CA LEU A 90 -3.06 -5.85 -1.35
C LEU A 90 -3.71 -4.51 -1.08
#